data_598e1c3299033cf8e7c13ab423e57e1d
#
_entry.id   598e1c3299033cf8e7c13ab423e57e1d
#
_cell.length_a   1.000
_cell.length_b   1.000
_cell.length_c   1.000
_cell.angle_alpha   90.00
_cell.angle_beta   90.00
_cell.angle_gamma   90.00
#
_symmetry.space_group_name_H-M   'P 1'
#
loop_
_entity.id
_entity.type
_entity.pdbx_description
1 polymer ?
#
loop_
_entity_poly.entity_id
_entity_poly.type
_entity_poly.pdbx_seq_one_letter_code
_entity_poly.pdbx_strand_id
1 'polypeptide(L)'
;MKTYRVNEIFYSLQGEGRWTGRPAVFVRMSGCNLACPFCDTDFTHYTEMTAQDIVEQCRRTGGECRFIVLTGGEPSLQVDDALIEAWHQDGYYVAVETNGTHLLPQGIDWITCSPKKAFVETHAAVVIPHANELKLVFDDKHPVDCCHLKADYRYLQPCDTGNAEQNAIIMKHCIEYIKQHPEWQLSLQTHKIIGIQ
;
A
#
# COMPACT_ATOMS: atom_id res chain seq x y z
N MET A 1 22.72 -3.03 -16.05
CA MET A 1 21.80 -3.71 -15.15
C MET A 1 20.76 -2.70 -14.72
N LYS A 2 19.46 -3.06 -14.65
CA LYS A 2 18.42 -2.12 -14.21
C LYS A 2 18.60 -1.82 -12.73
N THR A 3 18.40 -0.56 -12.34
CA THR A 3 18.33 -0.11 -10.95
C THR A 3 16.93 0.40 -10.61
N TYR A 4 16.60 0.36 -9.32
CA TYR A 4 15.35 0.82 -8.75
C TYR A 4 15.66 1.91 -7.73
N ARG A 5 14.83 2.94 -7.69
CA ARG A 5 14.94 4.01 -6.69
C ARG A 5 14.24 3.59 -5.41
N VAL A 6 15.01 3.11 -4.46
CA VAL A 6 14.52 2.65 -3.14
C VAL A 6 14.70 3.77 -2.13
N ASN A 7 13.59 4.17 -1.50
CA ASN A 7 13.60 5.18 -0.44
C ASN A 7 14.12 4.58 0.86
N GLU A 8 13.53 3.46 1.29
CA GLU A 8 13.94 2.74 2.50
C GLU A 8 13.57 1.25 2.44
N ILE A 9 14.27 0.44 3.24
CA ILE A 9 13.94 -0.96 3.52
C ILE A 9 14.00 -1.15 5.04
N PHE A 10 12.88 -1.56 5.65
CA PHE A 10 12.77 -1.75 7.09
C PHE A 10 11.92 -2.97 7.45
N TYR A 11 12.07 -3.47 8.68
CA TYR A 11 11.31 -4.61 9.19
C TYR A 11 10.35 -4.15 10.28
N SER A 12 9.06 -4.44 10.10
CA SER A 12 8.02 -4.05 11.03
C SER A 12 6.82 -5.00 10.94
N LEU A 13 5.67 -4.58 11.47
CA LEU A 13 4.40 -5.26 11.28
C LEU A 13 3.57 -4.51 10.24
N GLN A 14 2.90 -5.25 9.33
CA GLN A 14 1.87 -4.62 8.49
C GLN A 14 0.78 -4.02 9.39
N GLY A 15 0.54 -2.73 9.24
CA GLY A 15 -0.39 -1.98 10.09
C GLY A 15 -1.80 -1.86 9.51
N GLU A 16 -2.04 -2.30 8.26
CA GLU A 16 -3.26 -2.02 7.52
C GLU A 16 -3.82 -3.27 6.82
N GLY A 17 -5.13 -3.25 6.57
CA GLY A 17 -5.83 -4.24 5.76
C GLY A 17 -5.76 -5.67 6.26
N ARG A 18 -5.81 -6.60 5.33
CA ARG A 18 -5.90 -8.05 5.59
C ARG A 18 -4.73 -8.59 6.40
N TRP A 19 -3.54 -8.04 6.18
CA TRP A 19 -2.31 -8.56 6.79
C TRP A 19 -1.90 -7.84 8.07
N THR A 20 -2.80 -7.03 8.65
CA THR A 20 -2.53 -6.31 9.91
C THR A 20 -1.97 -7.23 10.99
N GLY A 21 -0.87 -6.82 11.62
CA GLY A 21 -0.16 -7.57 12.66
C GLY A 21 0.85 -8.59 12.14
N ARG A 22 0.91 -8.84 10.82
CA ARG A 22 1.89 -9.78 10.24
C ARG A 22 3.27 -9.14 10.14
N PRO A 23 4.35 -9.80 10.59
CA PRO A 23 5.71 -9.35 10.36
C PRO A 23 6.02 -9.26 8.87
N ALA A 24 6.62 -8.17 8.43
CA ALA A 24 6.92 -7.90 7.03
C ALA A 24 8.20 -7.09 6.85
N VAL A 25 8.92 -7.35 5.78
CA VAL A 25 9.95 -6.45 5.27
C VAL A 25 9.30 -5.48 4.31
N PHE A 26 9.32 -4.21 4.65
CA PHE A 26 8.81 -3.15 3.81
C PHE A 26 9.90 -2.67 2.86
N VAL A 27 9.57 -2.60 1.58
CA VAL A 27 10.39 -1.99 0.54
C VAL A 27 9.65 -0.79 -0.01
N ARG A 28 10.09 0.40 0.38
CA ARG A 28 9.48 1.65 -0.06
C ARG A 28 10.20 2.19 -1.28
N MET A 29 9.48 2.27 -2.39
CA MET A 29 9.98 2.88 -3.63
C MET A 29 9.84 4.39 -3.60
N SER A 30 10.77 5.10 -4.23
CA SER A 30 10.70 6.55 -4.41
C SER A 30 9.92 6.91 -5.68
N GLY A 31 9.22 8.05 -5.61
CA GLY A 31 8.45 8.61 -6.71
C GLY A 31 7.00 8.12 -6.77
N CYS A 32 6.11 9.05 -7.08
CA CYS A 32 4.68 8.81 -7.27
C CYS A 32 4.18 9.63 -8.47
N ASN A 33 3.17 9.11 -9.16
CA ASN A 33 2.49 9.83 -10.24
C ASN A 33 1.30 10.67 -9.75
N LEU A 34 0.96 10.60 -8.45
CA LEU A 34 -0.13 11.34 -7.83
C LEU A 34 0.40 12.25 -6.71
N ALA A 35 -0.36 13.31 -6.40
CA ALA A 35 -0.10 14.24 -5.29
C ALA A 35 -1.33 14.28 -4.37
N CYS A 36 -1.50 13.26 -3.54
CA CYS A 36 -2.62 13.15 -2.62
C CYS A 36 -2.48 14.17 -1.48
N PRO A 37 -3.55 14.91 -1.11
CA PRO A 37 -3.47 15.97 -0.08
C PRO A 37 -3.20 15.44 1.34
N PHE A 38 -3.46 14.15 1.59
CA PHE A 38 -3.24 13.45 2.87
C PHE A 38 -2.01 12.53 2.85
N CYS A 39 -1.14 12.64 1.84
CA CYS A 39 0.04 11.80 1.75
C CYS A 39 1.00 12.10 2.89
N ASP A 40 1.32 11.09 3.70
CA ASP A 40 2.22 11.15 4.85
C ASP A 40 3.62 10.60 4.55
N THR A 41 3.87 10.20 3.30
CA THR A 41 5.13 9.59 2.88
C THR A 41 6.06 10.61 2.21
N ASP A 42 7.25 10.81 2.76
CA ASP A 42 8.36 11.46 2.07
C ASP A 42 9.14 10.41 1.26
N PHE A 43 9.06 10.50 -0.06
CA PHE A 43 9.75 9.63 -1.00
C PHE A 43 10.71 10.41 -1.91
N THR A 44 11.19 11.57 -1.47
CA THR A 44 12.10 12.43 -2.25
C THR A 44 13.54 11.90 -2.25
N HIS A 45 13.96 11.29 -1.15
CA HIS A 45 15.27 10.66 -1.02
C HIS A 45 15.24 9.21 -1.51
N TYR A 46 16.30 8.76 -2.14
CA TYR A 46 16.44 7.36 -2.56
C TYR A 46 17.90 6.95 -2.78
N THR A 47 18.10 5.65 -2.75
CA THR A 47 19.31 4.98 -3.22
C THR A 47 18.97 4.15 -4.46
N GLU A 48 19.80 4.21 -5.48
CA GLU A 48 19.68 3.30 -6.62
C GLU A 48 20.23 1.93 -6.25
N MET A 49 19.40 0.90 -6.38
CA MET A 49 19.73 -0.48 -6.02
C MET A 49 19.38 -1.41 -7.16
N THR A 50 20.20 -2.43 -7.38
CA THR A 50 19.83 -3.55 -8.28
C THR A 50 18.83 -4.48 -7.58
N ALA A 51 18.15 -5.36 -8.33
CA ALA A 51 17.28 -6.38 -7.74
C ALA A 51 18.03 -7.24 -6.71
N GLN A 52 19.27 -7.60 -7.01
CA GLN A 52 20.13 -8.38 -6.12
C GLN A 52 20.42 -7.63 -4.80
N ASP A 53 20.76 -6.33 -4.88
CA ASP A 53 21.03 -5.51 -3.69
C ASP A 53 19.78 -5.40 -2.80
N ILE A 54 18.61 -5.24 -3.42
CA ILE A 54 17.32 -5.18 -2.70
C ILE A 54 17.06 -6.48 -1.96
N VAL A 55 17.17 -7.64 -2.64
CA VAL A 55 16.96 -8.95 -2.02
C VAL A 55 17.94 -9.18 -0.86
N GLU A 56 19.21 -8.86 -1.05
CA GLU A 56 20.23 -9.00 0.00
C GLU A 56 19.92 -8.10 1.19
N GLN A 57 19.51 -6.85 0.95
CA GLN A 57 19.12 -5.93 2.00
C GLN A 57 17.86 -6.41 2.74
N CYS A 58 16.86 -6.93 2.03
CA CYS A 58 15.66 -7.52 2.64
C CYS A 58 16.03 -8.69 3.58
N ARG A 59 16.94 -9.57 3.14
CA ARG A 59 17.43 -10.69 3.95
C ARG A 59 18.14 -10.23 5.21
N ARG A 60 19.01 -9.22 5.10
CA ARG A 60 19.73 -8.64 6.26
C ARG A 60 18.76 -7.98 7.26
N THR A 61 17.75 -7.28 6.74
CA THR A 61 16.79 -6.51 7.53
C THR A 61 15.76 -7.39 8.22
N GLY A 62 15.20 -8.37 7.50
CA GLY A 62 14.08 -9.21 7.97
C GLY A 62 14.48 -10.57 8.54
N GLY A 63 15.76 -10.98 8.45
CA GLY A 63 16.22 -12.29 8.91
C GLY A 63 15.42 -13.43 8.26
N GLU A 64 14.68 -14.19 9.05
CA GLU A 64 13.86 -15.32 8.59
C GLU A 64 12.50 -14.91 8.00
N CYS A 65 12.12 -13.63 8.06
CA CYS A 65 10.88 -13.16 7.47
C CYS A 65 10.93 -13.29 5.94
N ARG A 66 9.90 -13.92 5.37
CA ARG A 66 9.76 -14.12 3.92
C ARG A 66 8.45 -13.49 3.40
N PHE A 67 8.09 -12.35 3.95
CA PHE A 67 6.93 -11.57 3.52
C PHE A 67 7.37 -10.13 3.21
N ILE A 68 7.26 -9.75 1.93
CA ILE A 68 7.52 -8.38 1.45
C ILE A 68 6.21 -7.60 1.40
N VAL A 69 6.24 -6.36 1.86
CA VAL A 69 5.26 -5.34 1.52
C VAL A 69 5.97 -4.29 0.66
N LEU A 70 5.75 -4.39 -0.64
CA LEU A 70 6.23 -3.42 -1.62
C LEU A 70 5.30 -2.21 -1.62
N THR A 71 5.82 -1.07 -1.25
CA THR A 71 5.07 0.18 -1.07
C THR A 71 5.88 1.38 -1.56
N GLY A 72 5.52 2.58 -1.17
CA GLY A 72 6.33 3.77 -1.41
C GLY A 72 5.53 4.96 -1.87
N GLY A 73 6.00 5.66 -2.89
CA GLY A 73 5.18 6.52 -3.72
C GLY A 73 4.18 5.67 -4.50
N GLU A 74 4.52 5.30 -5.73
CA GLU A 74 3.76 4.31 -6.49
C GLU A 74 4.71 3.23 -7.04
N PRO A 75 4.69 2.00 -6.48
CA PRO A 75 5.61 0.94 -6.89
C PRO A 75 5.49 0.53 -8.35
N SER A 76 4.27 0.58 -8.93
CA SER A 76 4.02 0.17 -10.31
C SER A 76 4.79 0.98 -11.35
N LEU A 77 5.34 2.14 -10.98
CA LEU A 77 6.19 2.93 -11.86
C LEU A 77 7.56 2.29 -12.12
N GLN A 78 8.00 1.38 -11.26
CA GLN A 78 9.36 0.85 -11.29
C GLN A 78 9.42 -0.67 -11.27
N VAL A 79 8.51 -1.32 -10.51
CA VAL A 79 8.50 -2.79 -10.34
C VAL A 79 8.35 -3.50 -11.68
N ASP A 80 9.08 -4.60 -11.84
CA ASP A 80 9.01 -5.48 -13.00
C ASP A 80 9.16 -6.94 -12.61
N ASP A 81 9.01 -7.83 -13.59
CA ASP A 81 9.10 -9.27 -13.38
C ASP A 81 10.47 -9.69 -12.82
N ALA A 82 11.56 -9.02 -13.23
CA ALA A 82 12.90 -9.36 -12.76
C ALA A 82 13.08 -9.14 -11.25
N LEU A 83 12.50 -8.10 -10.68
CA LEU A 83 12.54 -7.87 -9.23
C LEU A 83 11.65 -8.87 -8.48
N ILE A 84 10.46 -9.15 -9.01
CA ILE A 84 9.55 -10.14 -8.41
C ILE A 84 10.17 -11.54 -8.43
N GLU A 85 10.74 -11.95 -9.56
CA GLU A 85 11.44 -13.23 -9.69
C GLU A 85 12.63 -13.36 -8.73
N ALA A 86 13.40 -12.28 -8.54
CA ALA A 86 14.51 -12.28 -7.60
C ALA A 86 14.05 -12.51 -6.15
N TRP A 87 12.94 -11.93 -5.73
CA TRP A 87 12.34 -12.21 -4.42
C TRP A 87 11.80 -13.63 -4.32
N HIS A 88 11.09 -14.12 -5.35
CA HIS A 88 10.57 -15.50 -5.35
C HIS A 88 11.68 -16.55 -5.30
N GLN A 89 12.81 -16.33 -6.00
CA GLN A 89 13.98 -17.21 -5.93
C GLN A 89 14.56 -17.31 -4.51
N ASP A 90 14.38 -16.27 -3.70
CA ASP A 90 14.77 -16.25 -2.28
C ASP A 90 13.62 -16.65 -1.31
N GLY A 91 12.50 -17.15 -1.86
CA GLY A 91 11.36 -17.66 -1.11
C GLY A 91 10.43 -16.63 -0.51
N TYR A 92 10.49 -15.38 -0.96
CA TYR A 92 9.57 -14.34 -0.49
C TYR A 92 8.18 -14.44 -1.12
N TYR A 93 7.16 -14.16 -0.32
CA TYR A 93 5.81 -13.81 -0.74
C TYR A 93 5.74 -12.30 -0.89
N VAL A 94 5.29 -11.80 -2.03
CA VAL A 94 5.31 -10.38 -2.37
C VAL A 94 3.90 -9.80 -2.39
N ALA A 95 3.60 -8.93 -1.42
CA ALA A 95 2.42 -8.09 -1.40
C ALA A 95 2.76 -6.68 -1.90
N VAL A 96 1.89 -6.07 -2.69
CA VAL A 96 2.03 -4.68 -3.16
C VAL A 96 0.91 -3.79 -2.67
N GLU A 97 1.25 -2.58 -2.25
CA GLU A 97 0.34 -1.46 -2.02
C GLU A 97 0.42 -0.50 -3.23
N THR A 98 -0.67 -0.34 -3.98
CA THR A 98 -0.70 0.47 -5.21
C THR A 98 -1.93 1.36 -5.29
N ASN A 99 -1.84 2.47 -6.01
CA ASN A 99 -2.99 3.29 -6.37
C ASN A 99 -3.77 2.73 -7.57
N GLY A 100 -3.25 1.71 -8.25
CA GLY A 100 -3.89 0.98 -9.33
C GLY A 100 -3.87 1.68 -10.69
N THR A 101 -3.13 2.77 -10.86
CA THR A 101 -3.11 3.56 -12.10
C THR A 101 -2.21 3.00 -13.19
N HIS A 102 -1.42 1.98 -12.90
CA HIS A 102 -0.55 1.27 -13.84
C HIS A 102 -0.73 -0.25 -13.68
N LEU A 103 -0.50 -0.98 -14.76
CA LEU A 103 -0.48 -2.44 -14.70
C LEU A 103 0.71 -2.92 -13.85
N LEU A 104 0.52 -4.03 -13.20
CA LEU A 104 1.51 -4.68 -12.34
C LEU A 104 2.08 -5.94 -13.01
N PRO A 105 3.31 -6.35 -12.67
CA PRO A 105 3.84 -7.67 -13.03
C PRO A 105 2.93 -8.81 -12.57
N GLN A 106 2.89 -9.91 -13.35
CA GLN A 106 2.00 -11.04 -13.07
C GLN A 106 2.38 -11.85 -11.82
N GLY A 107 3.64 -11.80 -11.42
CA GLY A 107 4.17 -12.61 -10.31
C GLY A 107 3.87 -12.06 -8.92
N ILE A 108 3.12 -10.96 -8.77
CA ILE A 108 2.77 -10.41 -7.44
C ILE A 108 1.75 -11.33 -6.78
N ASP A 109 2.03 -11.77 -5.54
CA ASP A 109 1.21 -12.75 -4.82
C ASP A 109 -0.04 -12.10 -4.17
N TRP A 110 0.04 -10.82 -3.80
CA TRP A 110 -1.06 -10.08 -3.19
C TRP A 110 -1.08 -8.62 -3.65
N ILE A 111 -2.21 -8.18 -4.14
CA ILE A 111 -2.41 -6.80 -4.58
C ILE A 111 -3.42 -6.11 -3.67
N THR A 112 -2.96 -5.12 -2.92
CA THR A 112 -3.81 -4.15 -2.22
C THR A 112 -3.89 -2.90 -3.10
N CYS A 113 -5.07 -2.60 -3.61
CA CYS A 113 -5.33 -1.39 -4.39
C CYS A 113 -6.03 -0.34 -3.53
N SER A 114 -5.45 0.85 -3.51
CA SER A 114 -6.03 2.01 -2.82
C SER A 114 -6.27 3.16 -3.81
N PRO A 115 -7.39 3.16 -4.55
CA PRO A 115 -7.73 4.19 -5.53
C PRO A 115 -7.74 5.59 -4.93
N LYS A 116 -7.28 6.57 -5.70
CA LYS A 116 -7.17 7.97 -5.25
C LYS A 116 -8.03 8.95 -6.06
N LYS A 117 -8.88 8.43 -6.98
CA LYS A 117 -9.68 9.25 -7.91
C LYS A 117 -10.59 10.25 -7.19
N ALA A 118 -11.08 9.93 -6.00
CA ALA A 118 -11.91 10.85 -5.21
C ALA A 118 -11.13 12.09 -4.74
N PHE A 119 -9.80 12.00 -4.61
CA PHE A 119 -8.94 13.04 -4.01
C PHE A 119 -8.03 13.73 -5.03
N VAL A 120 -7.87 13.12 -6.22
CA VAL A 120 -6.98 13.61 -7.27
C VAL A 120 -7.72 13.58 -8.60
N GLU A 121 -7.91 14.73 -9.21
CA GLU A 121 -8.76 14.88 -10.42
C GLU A 121 -8.14 14.24 -11.67
N THR A 122 -6.81 14.26 -11.79
CA THR A 122 -6.11 13.83 -13.00
C THR A 122 -5.23 12.60 -12.75
N HIS A 123 -5.10 11.74 -13.77
CA HIS A 123 -4.22 10.57 -13.79
C HIS A 123 -4.50 9.50 -12.71
N ALA A 124 -5.64 9.57 -12.00
CA ALA A 124 -5.99 8.66 -10.91
C ALA A 124 -6.97 7.56 -11.31
N ALA A 125 -7.19 7.33 -12.60
CA ALA A 125 -8.04 6.24 -13.08
C ALA A 125 -7.38 4.88 -12.79
N VAL A 126 -8.13 3.96 -12.18
CA VAL A 126 -7.68 2.59 -11.95
C VAL A 126 -7.70 1.81 -13.25
N VAL A 127 -6.59 1.16 -13.59
CA VAL A 127 -6.43 0.36 -14.82
C VAL A 127 -6.22 -1.13 -14.55
N ILE A 128 -5.88 -1.52 -13.32
CA ILE A 128 -5.77 -2.93 -12.96
C ILE A 128 -7.16 -3.59 -12.95
N PRO A 129 -7.30 -4.81 -13.48
CA PRO A 129 -8.61 -5.46 -13.61
C PRO A 129 -9.12 -6.08 -12.30
N HIS A 130 -8.22 -6.43 -11.39
CA HIS A 130 -8.49 -7.13 -10.14
C HIS A 130 -7.45 -6.77 -9.08
N ALA A 131 -7.87 -6.82 -7.82
CA ALA A 131 -7.02 -6.77 -6.65
C ALA A 131 -7.49 -7.82 -5.64
N ASN A 132 -6.61 -8.34 -4.80
CA ASN A 132 -7.01 -9.18 -3.66
C ASN A 132 -7.73 -8.30 -2.61
N GLU A 133 -7.26 -7.07 -2.45
CA GLU A 133 -7.79 -6.13 -1.47
C GLU A 133 -8.04 -4.76 -2.10
N LEU A 134 -9.25 -4.24 -1.94
CA LEU A 134 -9.61 -2.85 -2.20
C LEU A 134 -9.64 -2.12 -0.86
N LYS A 135 -8.79 -1.11 -0.68
CA LYS A 135 -8.69 -0.30 0.53
C LYS A 135 -8.95 1.16 0.19
N LEU A 136 -10.15 1.67 0.51
CA LEU A 136 -10.54 3.05 0.24
C LEU A 136 -10.30 3.94 1.46
N VAL A 137 -9.76 5.13 1.22
CA VAL A 137 -9.70 6.19 2.23
C VAL A 137 -11.10 6.78 2.40
N PHE A 138 -11.57 6.84 3.64
CA PHE A 138 -12.86 7.39 4.02
C PHE A 138 -12.67 8.71 4.76
N ASP A 139 -13.30 9.81 4.29
CA ASP A 139 -13.10 11.16 4.86
C ASP A 139 -14.39 11.97 5.06
N ASP A 140 -15.57 11.34 4.99
CA ASP A 140 -16.90 11.97 5.09
C ASP A 140 -17.30 12.93 3.94
N LYS A 141 -16.38 13.29 3.06
CA LYS A 141 -16.62 14.31 2.02
C LYS A 141 -16.78 13.67 0.65
N HIS A 142 -16.09 12.58 0.41
CA HIS A 142 -16.07 11.92 -0.88
C HIS A 142 -16.91 10.63 -0.86
N PRO A 143 -17.58 10.29 -1.97
CA PRO A 143 -18.35 9.06 -2.03
C PRO A 143 -17.44 7.84 -1.97
N VAL A 144 -17.96 6.76 -1.37
CA VAL A 144 -17.32 5.45 -1.41
C VAL A 144 -17.53 4.85 -2.81
N ASP A 145 -16.58 5.09 -3.71
CA ASP A 145 -16.60 4.62 -5.10
C ASP A 145 -15.58 3.49 -5.30
N CYS A 146 -16.08 2.29 -5.57
CA CYS A 146 -15.26 1.10 -5.83
C CYS A 146 -14.51 1.13 -7.17
N CYS A 147 -14.63 2.17 -7.98
CA CYS A 147 -14.00 2.29 -9.31
C CYS A 147 -14.25 1.10 -10.23
N HIS A 148 -15.32 0.32 -10.00
CA HIS A 148 -15.64 -0.95 -10.66
C HIS A 148 -14.54 -2.03 -10.56
N LEU A 149 -13.54 -1.84 -9.66
CA LEU A 149 -12.50 -2.80 -9.42
C LEU A 149 -13.07 -4.05 -8.73
N LYS A 150 -12.78 -5.22 -9.28
CA LYS A 150 -13.08 -6.49 -8.63
C LYS A 150 -12.07 -6.74 -7.51
N ALA A 151 -12.55 -7.04 -6.32
CA ALA A 151 -11.70 -7.32 -5.16
C ALA A 151 -12.31 -8.43 -4.29
N ASP A 152 -11.45 -9.27 -3.72
CA ASP A 152 -11.85 -10.37 -2.83
C ASP A 152 -12.19 -9.82 -1.42
N TYR A 153 -11.46 -8.81 -0.98
CA TYR A 153 -11.65 -8.12 0.31
C TYR A 153 -11.82 -6.62 0.10
N ARG A 154 -12.66 -6.00 0.92
CA ARG A 154 -12.95 -4.56 0.85
C ARG A 154 -12.79 -3.92 2.21
N TYR A 155 -11.98 -2.86 2.26
CA TYR A 155 -11.68 -2.12 3.49
C TYR A 155 -11.95 -0.63 3.30
N LEU A 156 -12.53 -0.02 4.35
CA LEU A 156 -12.53 1.43 4.52
C LEU A 156 -11.51 1.80 5.60
N GLN A 157 -10.68 2.75 5.28
CA GLN A 157 -9.66 3.27 6.17
C GLN A 157 -9.93 4.74 6.45
N PRO A 158 -10.29 5.11 7.70
CA PRO A 158 -10.50 6.50 8.08
C PRO A 158 -9.27 7.34 7.75
N CYS A 159 -9.51 8.48 7.09
CA CYS A 159 -8.46 9.40 6.70
C CYS A 159 -7.81 10.01 7.95
N ASP A 160 -6.48 9.99 8.01
CA ASP A 160 -5.73 10.75 9.00
C ASP A 160 -5.52 12.17 8.46
N THR A 161 -6.13 13.15 9.11
CA THR A 161 -6.06 14.56 8.74
C THR A 161 -5.01 15.35 9.53
N GLY A 162 -4.30 14.68 10.46
CA GLY A 162 -3.43 15.32 11.43
C GLY A 162 -4.18 16.06 12.55
N ASN A 163 -5.51 16.07 12.55
CA ASN A 163 -6.35 16.68 13.59
C ASN A 163 -7.13 15.60 14.35
N ALA A 164 -6.84 15.42 15.63
CA ALA A 164 -7.40 14.36 16.45
C ALA A 164 -8.93 14.41 16.57
N GLU A 165 -9.52 15.59 16.69
CA GLU A 165 -10.98 15.77 16.81
C GLU A 165 -11.67 15.37 15.50
N GLN A 166 -11.15 15.85 14.37
CA GLN A 166 -11.67 15.48 13.06
C GLN A 166 -11.50 13.99 12.78
N ASN A 167 -10.35 13.42 13.12
CA ASN A 167 -10.09 11.99 12.96
C ASN A 167 -11.08 11.13 13.77
N ALA A 168 -11.44 11.56 14.99
CA ALA A 168 -12.44 10.86 15.80
C ALA A 168 -13.85 10.90 15.17
N ILE A 169 -14.23 12.01 14.55
CA ILE A 169 -15.50 12.15 13.81
C ILE A 169 -15.52 11.25 12.59
N ILE A 170 -14.47 11.30 11.75
CA ILE A 170 -14.33 10.45 10.56
C ILE A 170 -14.37 8.97 10.92
N MET A 171 -13.66 8.58 11.97
CA MET A 171 -13.66 7.21 12.49
C MET A 171 -15.06 6.74 12.86
N LYS A 172 -15.81 7.55 13.61
CA LYS A 172 -17.19 7.24 14.01
C LYS A 172 -18.09 7.05 12.79
N HIS A 173 -18.03 7.95 11.82
CA HIS A 173 -18.85 7.87 10.61
C HIS A 173 -18.45 6.69 9.73
N CYS A 174 -17.15 6.39 9.62
CA CYS A 174 -16.67 5.20 8.91
C CYS A 174 -17.24 3.92 9.52
N ILE A 175 -17.24 3.80 10.85
CA ILE A 175 -17.82 2.65 11.56
C ILE A 175 -19.33 2.55 11.29
N GLU A 176 -20.08 3.65 11.38
CA GLU A 176 -21.51 3.65 11.09
C GLU A 176 -21.81 3.30 9.62
N TYR A 177 -20.98 3.78 8.68
CA TYR A 177 -21.09 3.40 7.28
C TYR A 177 -20.88 1.90 7.08
N ILE A 178 -19.83 1.32 7.67
CA ILE A 178 -19.52 -0.12 7.57
C ILE A 178 -20.67 -0.96 8.14
N LYS A 179 -21.27 -0.55 9.27
CA LYS A 179 -22.42 -1.26 9.88
C LYS A 179 -23.64 -1.30 8.95
N GLN A 180 -23.81 -0.30 8.09
CA GLN A 180 -24.87 -0.23 7.08
C GLN A 180 -24.51 -0.94 5.76
N HIS A 181 -23.20 -1.20 5.53
CA HIS A 181 -22.64 -1.78 4.32
C HIS A 181 -21.71 -2.95 4.70
N PRO A 182 -22.26 -4.12 5.06
CA PRO A 182 -21.51 -5.23 5.67
C PRO A 182 -20.50 -5.90 4.71
N GLU A 183 -20.47 -5.53 3.45
CA GLU A 183 -19.43 -5.91 2.49
C GLU A 183 -18.08 -5.22 2.74
N TRP A 184 -18.06 -4.17 3.58
CA TRP A 184 -16.86 -3.45 3.98
C TRP A 184 -16.36 -3.88 5.35
N GLN A 185 -15.05 -3.86 5.52
CA GLN A 185 -14.36 -4.07 6.80
C GLN A 185 -13.57 -2.80 7.18
N LEU A 186 -13.33 -2.61 8.46
CA LEU A 186 -12.52 -1.50 8.94
C LEU A 186 -11.04 -1.83 8.79
N SER A 187 -10.28 -0.96 8.16
CA SER A 187 -8.82 -0.92 8.21
C SER A 187 -8.37 0.24 9.08
N LEU A 188 -7.42 0.01 9.96
CA LEU A 188 -6.78 1.04 10.78
C LEU A 188 -5.32 1.20 10.37
N GLN A 189 -4.72 2.34 10.64
CA GLN A 189 -3.28 2.54 10.62
C GLN A 189 -2.70 2.09 11.99
N THR A 190 -2.73 0.79 12.24
CA THR A 190 -2.39 0.21 13.53
C THR A 190 -0.96 0.54 13.95
N HIS A 191 -0.03 0.64 12.99
CA HIS A 191 1.36 1.06 13.22
C HIS A 191 1.43 2.43 13.91
N LYS A 192 0.59 3.40 13.53
CA LYS A 192 0.50 4.71 14.19
C LYS A 192 -0.04 4.61 15.62
N ILE A 193 -1.03 3.72 15.84
CA ILE A 193 -1.67 3.52 17.16
C ILE A 193 -0.69 2.93 18.17
N ILE A 194 0.13 1.97 17.75
CA ILE A 194 1.10 1.29 18.63
C ILE A 194 2.51 1.89 18.57
N GLY A 195 2.72 2.95 17.77
CA GLY A 195 3.98 3.71 17.72
C GLY A 195 5.16 2.96 17.11
N ILE A 196 4.91 2.14 16.08
CA ILE A 196 5.96 1.50 15.28
C ILE A 196 6.05 2.12 13.88
N GLN A 197 7.17 1.84 13.19
CA GLN A 197 7.35 2.28 11.80
C GLN A 197 6.44 1.51 10.86
#